data_dd1edc95d7a615016a77f8f9a8443270
#
_entry.id   dd1edc95d7a615016a77f8f9a8443270
#
_cell.length_a   1.000
_cell.length_b   1.000
_cell.length_c   1.000
_cell.angle_alpha   90.00
_cell.angle_beta   90.00
_cell.angle_gamma   90.00
#
_symmetry.space_group_name_H-M   'P 1'
#
loop_
_entity.id
_entity.type
_entity.pdbx_description
1 polymer ?
#
loop_
_entity_poly.entity_id
_entity_poly.type
_entity_poly.pdbx_seq_one_letter_code
_entity_poly.pdbx_strand_id
1 'polypeptide(L)'
;MVEYIDHSIMAQLSVPDMRHCVQYALTHPRRLPAGETLPQADLFALGKLTFGRPDTEVFPLLALARDCITKGGALPCVLNAANEVVVAAFLDERIRFAEISEQVNRVVEELSYTADWHSFECLMEADRLSREVAERLIRK
;
A
#
# COMPACT_ATOMS: atom_id res chain seq x y z
N MET A 1 -5.69 -10.79 7.31
CA MET A 1 -5.20 -11.90 8.15
C MET A 1 -3.83 -11.52 8.68
N VAL A 2 -3.53 -11.91 9.91
CA VAL A 2 -2.25 -11.68 10.58
C VAL A 2 -1.74 -13.02 11.09
N GLU A 3 -0.52 -13.37 10.73
CA GLU A 3 0.19 -14.52 11.28
C GLU A 3 1.09 -14.04 12.42
N TYR A 4 1.00 -14.71 13.57
CA TYR A 4 1.80 -14.43 14.75
C TYR A 4 3.06 -15.29 14.78
N ILE A 5 3.98 -14.98 15.71
CA ILE A 5 5.25 -15.70 15.86
C ILE A 5 5.09 -17.18 16.29
N ASP A 6 3.93 -17.53 16.84
CA ASP A 6 3.54 -18.88 17.19
C ASP A 6 2.84 -19.63 16.03
N HIS A 7 2.84 -19.06 14.84
CA HIS A 7 2.17 -19.51 13.63
C HIS A 7 0.63 -19.54 13.70
N SER A 8 0.03 -19.00 14.75
CA SER A 8 -1.41 -18.81 14.75
C SER A 8 -1.81 -17.72 13.75
N ILE A 9 -2.96 -17.91 13.08
CA ILE A 9 -3.47 -16.95 12.11
C ILE A 9 -4.80 -16.41 12.59
N MET A 10 -4.90 -15.08 12.71
CA MET A 10 -6.15 -14.39 12.96
C MET A 10 -6.65 -13.69 11.71
N ALA A 11 -7.95 -13.89 11.40
CA ALA A 11 -8.61 -13.25 10.27
C ALA A 11 -9.80 -12.43 10.74
N GLN A 12 -9.89 -11.19 10.25
CA GLN A 12 -11.10 -10.38 10.35
C GLN A 12 -11.73 -10.36 8.96
N LEU A 13 -12.96 -10.86 8.87
CA LEU A 13 -13.70 -10.97 7.62
C LEU A 13 -14.90 -10.04 7.65
N SER A 14 -15.08 -9.29 6.57
CA SER A 14 -16.23 -8.44 6.33
C SER A 14 -16.39 -8.24 4.82
N VAL A 15 -17.50 -7.66 4.39
CA VAL A 15 -17.57 -7.08 3.04
C VAL A 15 -16.49 -6.00 2.92
N PRO A 16 -15.79 -5.89 1.77
CA PRO A 16 -14.73 -4.88 1.57
C PRO A 16 -15.36 -3.48 1.50
N ASP A 17 -15.43 -2.83 2.67
CA ASP A 17 -15.98 -1.49 2.84
C ASP A 17 -15.15 -0.76 3.92
N MET A 18 -14.53 0.34 3.53
CA MET A 18 -13.68 1.15 4.41
C MET A 18 -14.42 1.71 5.63
N ARG A 19 -15.75 1.88 5.56
CA ARG A 19 -16.54 2.38 6.68
C ARG A 19 -16.44 1.49 7.90
N HIS A 20 -16.31 0.16 7.74
CA HIS A 20 -16.07 -0.77 8.87
C HIS A 20 -14.76 -0.44 9.61
N CYS A 21 -13.68 -0.23 8.87
CA CYS A 21 -12.37 0.04 9.45
C CYS A 21 -12.36 1.41 10.14
N VAL A 22 -12.89 2.44 9.49
CA VAL A 22 -12.96 3.81 10.03
C VAL A 22 -13.83 3.86 11.28
N GLN A 23 -15.03 3.25 11.25
CA GLN A 23 -15.91 3.18 12.42
C GLN A 23 -15.19 2.56 13.61
N TYR A 24 -14.53 1.42 13.41
CA TYR A 24 -13.84 0.74 14.51
C TYR A 24 -12.63 1.52 15.00
N ALA A 25 -11.88 2.18 14.13
CA ALA A 25 -10.76 3.05 14.54
C ALA A 25 -11.23 4.20 15.45
N LEU A 26 -12.40 4.78 15.14
CA LEU A 26 -12.97 5.88 15.93
C LEU A 26 -13.59 5.41 17.26
N THR A 27 -14.03 4.17 17.34
CA THR A 27 -14.79 3.67 18.51
C THR A 27 -14.03 2.67 19.37
N HIS A 28 -12.81 2.31 18.96
CA HIS A 28 -11.99 1.34 19.69
C HIS A 28 -11.98 1.58 21.21
N PRO A 29 -12.11 0.52 22.03
CA PRO A 29 -12.24 -0.90 21.69
C PRO A 29 -13.70 -1.37 21.45
N ARG A 30 -14.67 -0.46 21.48
CA ARG A 30 -16.10 -0.80 21.34
C ARG A 30 -16.45 -1.02 19.87
N ARG A 31 -17.35 -1.99 19.61
CA ARG A 31 -17.96 -2.18 18.31
C ARG A 31 -19.38 -1.64 18.31
N LEU A 32 -19.66 -0.71 17.42
CA LEU A 32 -21.02 -0.16 17.24
C LEU A 32 -21.79 -0.98 16.21
N PRO A 33 -23.14 -0.96 16.30
CA PRO A 33 -23.99 -1.57 15.28
C PRO A 33 -23.68 -0.97 13.89
N ALA A 34 -23.67 -1.82 12.88
CA ALA A 34 -23.37 -1.42 11.50
C ALA A 34 -24.50 -0.60 10.87
N GLY A 35 -25.70 -0.60 11.45
CA GLY A 35 -26.89 0.00 10.84
C GLY A 35 -27.30 -0.71 9.53
N GLU A 36 -28.26 -0.12 8.83
CA GLU A 36 -28.77 -0.67 7.56
C GLU A 36 -27.84 -0.36 6.36
N THR A 37 -26.89 0.56 6.54
CA THR A 37 -26.06 1.06 5.45
C THR A 37 -24.79 0.23 5.18
N LEU A 38 -24.39 -0.62 6.14
CA LEU A 38 -23.22 -1.47 6.00
C LEU A 38 -23.66 -2.90 5.65
N PRO A 39 -23.22 -3.44 4.53
CA PRO A 39 -23.61 -4.78 4.12
C PRO A 39 -23.03 -5.85 5.04
N GLN A 40 -23.80 -6.89 5.29
CA GLN A 40 -23.36 -8.06 6.06
C GLN A 40 -22.70 -9.08 5.14
N ALA A 41 -21.57 -9.64 5.58
CA ALA A 41 -20.94 -10.76 4.89
C ALA A 41 -21.71 -12.06 5.21
N ASP A 42 -22.19 -12.73 4.18
CA ASP A 42 -22.78 -14.07 4.29
C ASP A 42 -21.72 -15.12 3.95
N LEU A 43 -21.15 -15.75 4.98
CA LEU A 43 -20.13 -16.77 4.80
C LEU A 43 -20.68 -18.07 4.19
N PHE A 44 -21.96 -18.35 4.32
CA PHE A 44 -22.60 -19.52 3.71
C PHE A 44 -22.76 -19.32 2.19
N ALA A 45 -23.12 -18.12 1.76
CA ALA A 45 -23.17 -17.78 0.34
C ALA A 45 -21.77 -17.73 -0.27
N LEU A 46 -20.77 -17.24 0.47
CA LEU A 46 -19.37 -17.23 0.05
C LEU A 46 -18.80 -18.65 -0.13
N GLY A 47 -19.16 -19.56 0.74
CA GLY A 47 -18.86 -21.00 0.70
C GLY A 47 -17.38 -21.35 0.90
N LYS A 48 -16.45 -20.77 0.14
CA LYS A 48 -15.01 -21.05 0.21
C LYS A 48 -14.12 -19.84 -0.04
N LEU A 49 -12.97 -19.81 0.58
CA LEU A 49 -11.86 -18.91 0.26
C LEU A 49 -10.70 -19.71 -0.34
N THR A 50 -10.09 -19.18 -1.36
CA THR A 50 -8.91 -19.78 -1.98
C THR A 50 -7.69 -18.89 -1.74
N PHE A 51 -6.56 -19.53 -1.43
CA PHE A 51 -5.31 -18.83 -1.14
C PHE A 51 -4.24 -19.28 -2.13
N GLY A 52 -3.46 -18.30 -2.62
CA GLY A 52 -2.33 -18.53 -3.51
C GLY A 52 -1.09 -17.79 -2.98
N ARG A 53 0.08 -18.25 -3.37
CA ARG A 53 1.30 -17.50 -3.10
C ARG A 53 1.37 -16.30 -4.04
N PRO A 54 1.74 -15.10 -3.52
CA PRO A 54 1.98 -13.96 -4.38
C PRO A 54 3.12 -14.25 -5.38
N ASP A 55 2.89 -13.93 -6.64
CA ASP A 55 3.92 -13.96 -7.67
C ASP A 55 4.68 -12.64 -7.67
N THR A 56 5.86 -12.63 -7.05
CA THR A 56 6.69 -11.43 -6.94
C THR A 56 7.53 -11.14 -8.18
N GLU A 57 7.59 -12.07 -9.14
CA GLU A 57 8.21 -11.81 -10.44
C GLU A 57 7.26 -11.01 -11.33
N VAL A 58 5.97 -11.40 -11.34
CA VAL A 58 4.94 -10.66 -12.09
C VAL A 58 4.52 -9.37 -11.36
N PHE A 59 4.52 -9.37 -10.01
CA PHE A 59 4.13 -8.22 -9.18
C PHE A 59 5.28 -7.76 -8.28
N PRO A 60 6.36 -7.18 -8.84
CA PRO A 60 7.59 -6.87 -8.10
C PRO A 60 7.40 -5.80 -7.02
N LEU A 61 6.40 -4.92 -7.14
CA LEU A 61 6.15 -3.88 -6.13
C LEU A 61 5.79 -4.44 -4.76
N LEU A 62 5.27 -5.66 -4.66
CA LEU A 62 5.04 -6.30 -3.38
C LEU A 62 6.34 -6.62 -2.64
N ALA A 63 7.35 -7.12 -3.37
CA ALA A 63 8.68 -7.36 -2.81
C ALA A 63 9.35 -6.05 -2.43
N LEU A 64 9.31 -5.05 -3.33
CA LEU A 64 9.86 -3.72 -3.08
C LEU A 64 9.24 -3.05 -1.84
N ALA A 65 7.92 -3.16 -1.65
CA ALA A 65 7.26 -2.61 -0.47
C ALA A 65 7.73 -3.27 0.84
N ARG A 66 7.94 -4.59 0.82
CA ARG A 66 8.51 -5.31 1.97
C ARG A 66 9.95 -4.89 2.26
N ASP A 67 10.75 -4.69 1.22
CA ASP A 67 12.12 -4.19 1.36
C ASP A 67 12.13 -2.78 1.94
N CYS A 68 11.30 -1.88 1.44
CA CYS A 68 11.20 -0.52 1.94
C CYS A 68 10.81 -0.48 3.42
N ILE A 69 9.82 -1.28 3.85
CA ILE A 69 9.42 -1.30 5.26
C ILE A 69 10.47 -1.94 6.16
N THR A 70 11.21 -2.92 5.66
CA THR A 70 12.28 -3.59 6.40
C THR A 70 13.49 -2.67 6.59
N LYS A 71 13.85 -1.91 5.57
CA LYS A 71 14.91 -0.88 5.62
C LYS A 71 14.48 0.30 6.48
N GLY A 72 13.19 0.62 6.48
CA GLY A 72 12.62 1.70 7.29
C GLY A 72 12.98 3.10 6.78
N GLY A 73 13.13 4.04 7.72
CA GLY A 73 13.42 5.42 7.38
C GLY A 73 12.31 6.08 6.58
N ALA A 74 12.66 6.90 5.60
CA ALA A 74 11.74 7.57 4.69
C ALA A 74 11.31 6.69 3.49
N LEU A 75 11.90 5.49 3.31
CA LEU A 75 11.64 4.66 2.12
C LEU A 75 10.16 4.29 1.93
N PRO A 76 9.36 3.96 2.97
CA PRO A 76 7.93 3.74 2.78
C PRO A 76 7.19 4.97 2.25
N CYS A 77 7.58 6.17 2.68
CA CYS A 77 7.04 7.43 2.18
C CYS A 77 7.43 7.66 0.72
N VAL A 78 8.70 7.45 0.38
CA VAL A 78 9.22 7.53 -1.00
C VAL A 78 8.44 6.60 -1.94
N LEU A 79 8.27 5.33 -1.54
CA LEU A 79 7.53 4.34 -2.31
C LEU A 79 6.08 4.79 -2.55
N ASN A 80 5.40 5.24 -1.49
CA ASN A 80 4.00 5.66 -1.57
C ASN A 80 3.84 6.87 -2.51
N ALA A 81 4.64 7.91 -2.32
CA ALA A 81 4.58 9.13 -3.14
C ALA A 81 4.87 8.83 -4.62
N ALA A 82 5.89 8.00 -4.90
CA ALA A 82 6.18 7.54 -6.25
C ALA A 82 5.01 6.79 -6.87
N ASN A 83 4.43 5.83 -6.14
CA ASN A 83 3.33 5.03 -6.63
C ASN A 83 2.09 5.89 -6.96
N GLU A 84 1.75 6.86 -6.12
CA GLU A 84 0.61 7.76 -6.39
C GLU A 84 0.78 8.51 -7.72
N VAL A 85 1.97 9.08 -7.97
CA VAL A 85 2.24 9.83 -9.21
C VAL A 85 2.22 8.91 -10.42
N VAL A 86 2.88 7.75 -10.33
CA VAL A 86 2.99 6.81 -11.44
C VAL A 86 1.64 6.17 -11.78
N VAL A 87 0.83 5.83 -10.76
CA VAL A 87 -0.54 5.32 -10.98
C VAL A 87 -1.43 6.39 -11.61
N ALA A 88 -1.34 7.65 -11.17
CA ALA A 88 -2.07 8.74 -11.81
C ALA A 88 -1.69 8.88 -13.30
N ALA A 89 -0.40 8.80 -13.61
CA ALA A 89 0.07 8.84 -14.99
C ALA A 89 -0.44 7.67 -15.85
N PHE A 90 -0.57 6.50 -15.26
CA PHE A 90 -1.21 5.36 -15.94
C PHE A 90 -2.70 5.60 -16.20
N LEU A 91 -3.44 6.12 -15.21
CA LEU A 91 -4.86 6.43 -15.37
C LEU A 91 -5.11 7.54 -16.39
N ASP A 92 -4.14 8.47 -16.54
CA ASP A 92 -4.12 9.52 -17.58
C ASP A 92 -3.59 9.01 -18.93
N GLU A 93 -3.37 7.70 -19.09
CA GLU A 93 -2.86 7.05 -20.30
C GLU A 93 -1.48 7.54 -20.77
N ARG A 94 -0.68 8.14 -19.88
CA ARG A 94 0.68 8.62 -20.17
C ARG A 94 1.74 7.53 -20.17
N ILE A 95 1.47 6.42 -19.47
CA ILE A 95 2.33 5.24 -19.38
C ILE A 95 1.50 3.96 -19.45
N ARG A 96 2.15 2.84 -19.75
CA ARG A 96 1.51 1.52 -19.76
C ARG A 96 1.53 0.87 -18.38
N PHE A 97 0.64 -0.08 -18.13
CA PHE A 97 0.54 -0.78 -16.84
C PHE A 97 1.87 -1.41 -16.38
N ALA A 98 2.58 -2.08 -17.29
CA ALA A 98 3.85 -2.72 -16.96
C ALA A 98 4.95 -1.70 -16.54
N GLU A 99 4.84 -0.44 -16.96
CA GLU A 99 5.81 0.59 -16.62
C GLU A 99 5.63 1.11 -15.20
N ILE A 100 4.49 0.86 -14.54
CA ILE A 100 4.26 1.30 -13.16
C ILE A 100 5.37 0.76 -12.25
N SER A 101 5.59 -0.54 -12.27
CA SER A 101 6.59 -1.16 -11.39
C SER A 101 8.02 -0.71 -11.68
N GLU A 102 8.35 -0.52 -12.95
CA GLU A 102 9.67 -0.04 -13.37
C GLU A 102 9.90 1.39 -12.85
N GLN A 103 8.95 2.30 -13.09
CA GLN A 103 9.11 3.70 -12.70
C GLN A 103 9.18 3.86 -11.17
N VAL A 104 8.30 3.17 -10.43
CA VAL A 104 8.33 3.22 -8.96
C VAL A 104 9.64 2.69 -8.40
N ASN A 105 10.15 1.57 -8.94
CA ASN A 105 11.43 1.01 -8.51
C ASN A 105 12.58 2.01 -8.74
N ARG A 106 12.61 2.65 -9.90
CA ARG A 106 13.65 3.65 -10.23
C ARG A 106 13.63 4.85 -9.28
N VAL A 107 12.44 5.33 -8.87
CA VAL A 107 12.35 6.41 -7.88
C VAL A 107 12.90 5.97 -6.53
N VAL A 108 12.53 4.77 -6.07
CA VAL A 108 13.03 4.23 -4.80
C VAL A 108 14.54 4.02 -4.83
N GLU A 109 15.10 3.51 -5.92
CA GLU A 109 16.56 3.35 -6.09
C GLU A 109 17.27 4.70 -6.06
N GLU A 110 16.77 5.70 -6.80
CA GLU A 110 17.36 7.03 -6.88
C GLU A 110 17.36 7.76 -5.53
N LEU A 111 16.31 7.56 -4.72
CA LEU A 111 16.15 8.21 -3.42
C LEU A 111 16.52 7.32 -2.22
N SER A 112 17.15 6.18 -2.44
CA SER A 112 17.52 5.23 -1.38
C SER A 112 18.45 5.84 -0.31
N TYR A 113 19.19 6.88 -0.64
CA TYR A 113 20.06 7.61 0.29
C TYR A 113 19.30 8.54 1.25
N THR A 114 18.03 8.84 0.99
CA THR A 114 17.18 9.67 1.87
C THR A 114 16.57 8.85 3.01
N ALA A 115 17.09 7.66 3.28
CA ALA A 115 16.51 6.72 4.24
C ALA A 115 16.51 7.23 5.70
N ASP A 116 17.38 8.19 6.03
CA ASP A 116 17.40 8.81 7.36
C ASP A 116 16.27 9.84 7.48
N TRP A 117 15.37 9.57 8.42
CA TRP A 117 14.32 10.51 8.79
C TRP A 117 14.38 10.74 10.31
N HIS A 118 14.36 12.00 10.70
CA HIS A 118 14.39 12.39 12.11
C HIS A 118 13.24 13.31 12.48
N SER A 119 12.48 13.79 11.49
CA SER A 119 11.37 14.71 11.70
C SER A 119 10.29 14.58 10.64
N PHE A 120 9.14 15.17 10.93
CA PHE A 120 8.05 15.26 9.96
C PHE A 120 8.46 16.05 8.70
N GLU A 121 9.27 17.09 8.86
CA GLU A 121 9.79 17.91 7.76
C GLU A 121 10.63 17.08 6.79
N CYS A 122 11.46 16.16 7.30
CA CYS A 122 12.24 15.23 6.48
C CYS A 122 11.31 14.31 5.64
N LEU A 123 10.21 13.82 6.22
CA LEU A 123 9.24 13.02 5.48
C LEU A 123 8.52 13.83 4.40
N MET A 124 8.13 15.06 4.70
CA MET A 124 7.52 15.96 3.70
C MET A 124 8.46 16.25 2.54
N GLU A 125 9.74 16.43 2.82
CA GLU A 125 10.74 16.65 1.77
C GLU A 125 10.98 15.37 0.94
N ALA A 126 11.01 14.19 1.58
CA ALA A 126 11.11 12.91 0.87
C ALA A 126 9.90 12.69 -0.05
N ASP A 127 8.67 13.00 0.41
CA ASP A 127 7.45 12.94 -0.42
C ASP A 127 7.57 13.88 -1.63
N ARG A 128 7.94 15.15 -1.40
CA ARG A 128 8.09 16.16 -2.45
C ARG A 128 9.11 15.72 -3.52
N LEU A 129 10.30 15.30 -3.10
CA LEU A 129 11.36 14.83 -3.99
C LEU A 129 10.92 13.61 -4.79
N SER A 130 10.24 12.66 -4.15
CA SER A 130 9.73 11.45 -4.82
C SER A 130 8.77 11.77 -5.94
N ARG A 131 7.85 12.71 -5.71
CA ARG A 131 6.91 13.19 -6.74
C ARG A 131 7.63 13.87 -7.89
N GLU A 132 8.61 14.71 -7.61
CA GLU A 132 9.42 15.40 -8.65
C GLU A 132 10.22 14.42 -9.50
N VAL A 133 10.87 13.42 -8.86
CA VAL A 133 11.62 12.38 -9.57
C VAL A 133 10.67 11.54 -10.42
N ALA A 134 9.54 11.10 -9.89
CA ALA A 134 8.54 10.34 -10.63
C ALA A 134 8.04 11.08 -11.87
N GLU A 135 7.63 12.35 -11.74
CA GLU A 135 7.20 13.16 -12.86
C GLU A 135 8.30 13.36 -13.92
N ARG A 136 9.55 13.51 -13.49
CA ARG A 136 10.69 13.63 -14.41
C ARG A 136 10.93 12.34 -15.21
N LEU A 137 10.77 11.19 -14.58
CA LEU A 137 10.96 9.89 -15.22
C LEU A 137 9.85 9.58 -16.23
N ILE A 138 8.61 9.96 -15.93
CA ILE A 138 7.43 9.77 -16.81
C ILE A 138 7.52 10.64 -18.08
N ARG A 139 8.15 11.81 -18.02
CA ARG A 139 8.28 12.72 -19.18
C ARG A 139 9.34 12.31 -20.21
N LYS A 140 10.15 11.34 -19.89
CA LYS A 140 11.20 10.80 -20.79
C LYS A 140 10.67 9.68 -21.66
#